data_3d08ded39086e23f617ca1841ccd50cd
#
_entry.id   3d08ded39086e23f617ca1841ccd50cd
#
_cell.length_a   1.000
_cell.length_b   1.000
_cell.length_c   1.000
_cell.angle_alpha   90.00
_cell.angle_beta   90.00
_cell.angle_gamma   90.00
#
_symmetry.space_group_name_H-M   'P 1'
#
loop_
_entity.id
_entity.type
_entity.pdbx_description
1 polymer ?
#
loop_
_entity_poly.entity_id
_entity_poly.type
_entity_poly.pdbx_seq_one_letter_code
_entity_poly.pdbx_strand_id
1 'polypeptide(L)'
;TTGTFSLNSNKLISLSGSIFKSDYDYFNTGTVEYSGQVADSHRVQVGESIGNFYGFKVVDVDSEGRWIYEDRNGELVNYKDFTHAPEDKHVIGNGLPKWYAGWNNTLRYKNFDLNVTMRGAFGFQIINGGRMNYENVKNSRFENRLKSVNDLVFGKHTLSPEVEPEFNSYYVEDGDYWKIDNITLGYSFGQVGKYIKSLRIYGSVLNA
;
A
#
# COMPACT_ATOMS: atom_id res chain seq x y z
N THR A 1 -19.28 -24.01 -0.94
CA THR A 1 -18.35 -22.99 -1.45
C THR A 1 -19.12 -21.72 -1.73
N THR A 2 -18.61 -20.58 -1.27
CA THR A 2 -19.17 -19.25 -1.53
C THR A 2 -18.03 -18.35 -1.97
N GLY A 3 -18.21 -17.66 -3.09
CA GLY A 3 -17.32 -16.61 -3.57
C GLY A 3 -18.03 -15.26 -3.47
N THR A 4 -17.28 -14.21 -3.13
CA THR A 4 -17.73 -12.82 -3.14
C THR A 4 -16.76 -11.98 -3.96
N PHE A 5 -17.31 -11.02 -4.70
CA PHE A 5 -16.53 -10.07 -5.47
C PHE A 5 -17.21 -8.71 -5.42
N SER A 6 -16.44 -7.65 -5.21
CA SER A 6 -16.94 -6.28 -5.25
C SER A 6 -15.95 -5.35 -5.92
N LEU A 7 -16.47 -4.40 -6.68
CA LEU A 7 -15.74 -3.32 -7.31
C LEU A 7 -15.99 -2.02 -6.54
N ASN A 8 -14.95 -1.23 -6.41
CA ASN A 8 -15.01 0.09 -5.80
C ASN A 8 -14.49 1.12 -6.82
N SER A 9 -15.29 2.16 -7.04
CA SER A 9 -14.90 3.32 -7.83
C SER A 9 -15.48 4.56 -7.17
N ASN A 10 -14.69 5.60 -7.09
CA ASN A 10 -15.13 6.87 -6.53
C ASN A 10 -14.55 8.03 -7.34
N LYS A 11 -15.27 9.13 -7.33
CA LYS A 11 -14.85 10.38 -7.94
C LYS A 11 -15.39 11.54 -7.12
N LEU A 12 -14.54 12.45 -6.73
CA LEU A 12 -14.96 13.66 -6.04
C LEU A 12 -15.65 14.61 -7.01
N ILE A 13 -16.88 14.99 -6.69
CA ILE A 13 -17.68 15.87 -7.54
C ILE A 13 -17.54 17.34 -7.12
N SER A 14 -17.45 17.61 -5.82
CA SER A 14 -17.36 18.97 -5.29
C SER A 14 -16.75 18.95 -3.90
N LEU A 15 -16.00 20.00 -3.58
CA LEU A 15 -15.48 20.27 -2.22
C LEU A 15 -16.38 21.18 -1.41
N SER A 16 -17.39 21.79 -2.02
CA SER A 16 -18.30 22.72 -1.34
C SER A 16 -19.76 22.42 -1.70
N GLY A 17 -20.66 22.72 -0.77
CA GLY A 17 -22.08 22.71 -1.02
C GLY A 17 -22.57 23.97 -1.75
N SER A 18 -23.88 24.04 -2.01
CA SER A 18 -24.52 25.18 -2.69
C SER A 18 -24.44 26.50 -1.90
N ILE A 19 -24.23 26.43 -0.59
CA ILE A 19 -24.24 27.59 0.32
C ILE A 19 -22.85 28.21 0.45
N PHE A 20 -21.81 27.38 0.47
CA PHE A 20 -20.42 27.83 0.59
C PHE A 20 -19.66 27.35 -0.65
N LYS A 21 -19.42 28.26 -1.58
CA LYS A 21 -18.54 27.98 -2.72
C LYS A 21 -17.10 28.10 -2.25
N SER A 22 -16.33 27.04 -2.41
CA SER A 22 -14.88 27.10 -2.29
C SER A 22 -14.29 27.50 -3.63
N ASP A 23 -13.36 28.43 -3.62
CA ASP A 23 -12.57 28.78 -4.81
C ASP A 23 -11.44 27.77 -5.06
N TYR A 24 -11.33 26.75 -4.19
CA TYR A 24 -10.29 25.72 -4.29
C TYR A 24 -10.86 24.43 -4.86
N ASP A 25 -10.18 23.91 -5.87
CA ASP A 25 -10.52 22.63 -6.51
C ASP A 25 -9.84 21.44 -5.82
N TYR A 26 -8.91 21.69 -4.90
CA TYR A 26 -8.19 20.66 -4.16
C TYR A 26 -7.75 21.13 -2.78
N PHE A 27 -7.39 20.16 -1.95
CA PHE A 27 -6.59 20.36 -0.73
C PHE A 27 -5.63 19.19 -0.53
N ASN A 28 -4.49 19.48 0.11
CA ASN A 28 -3.54 18.44 0.49
C ASN A 28 -3.86 17.97 1.92
N THR A 29 -3.58 16.68 2.18
CA THR A 29 -3.85 16.05 3.47
C THR A 29 -2.97 14.81 3.67
N GLY A 30 -3.13 14.14 4.80
CA GLY A 30 -2.27 13.05 5.20
C GLY A 30 -0.87 13.54 5.52
N THR A 31 -0.12 12.72 6.24
CA THR A 31 1.21 13.10 6.70
C THR A 31 2.17 11.97 6.46
N VAL A 32 3.31 12.28 5.87
CA VAL A 32 4.51 11.43 5.85
C VAL A 32 5.64 12.18 6.53
N GLU A 33 6.39 11.46 7.34
CA GLU A 33 7.57 11.98 8.02
C GLU A 33 8.82 11.28 7.48
N TYR A 34 9.83 12.04 7.14
CA TYR A 34 11.13 11.55 6.69
C TYR A 34 12.24 12.49 7.15
N SER A 35 13.25 11.94 7.78
CA SER A 35 14.44 12.71 8.24
C SER A 35 14.08 13.95 9.08
N GLY A 36 13.04 13.87 9.92
CA GLY A 36 12.57 15.01 10.72
C GLY A 36 11.79 16.07 9.94
N GLN A 37 11.53 15.86 8.66
CA GLN A 37 10.67 16.69 7.83
C GLN A 37 9.28 16.08 7.72
N VAL A 38 8.27 16.92 7.57
CA VAL A 38 6.86 16.53 7.42
C VAL A 38 6.34 17.05 6.09
N ALA A 39 5.70 16.19 5.32
CA ALA A 39 5.04 16.57 4.07
C ALA A 39 3.63 15.99 3.98
N ASP A 40 2.78 16.65 3.19
CA ASP A 40 1.49 16.11 2.80
C ASP A 40 1.71 14.93 1.84
N SER A 41 1.03 13.82 2.10
CA SER A 41 1.13 12.60 1.30
C SER A 41 0.01 12.41 0.30
N HIS A 42 -1.10 13.11 0.48
CA HIS A 42 -2.30 12.96 -0.33
C HIS A 42 -2.79 14.28 -0.88
N ARG A 43 -3.44 14.22 -2.04
CA ARG A 43 -4.25 15.31 -2.58
C ARG A 43 -5.68 14.82 -2.83
N VAL A 44 -6.63 15.58 -2.33
CA VAL A 44 -8.06 15.41 -2.60
C VAL A 44 -8.45 16.50 -3.60
N GLN A 45 -8.83 16.12 -4.82
CA GLN A 45 -9.06 17.04 -5.93
C GLN A 45 -10.39 16.73 -6.61
N VAL A 46 -11.13 17.78 -6.99
CA VAL A 46 -12.38 17.63 -7.76
C VAL A 46 -12.07 16.98 -9.10
N GLY A 47 -12.88 16.00 -9.46
CA GLY A 47 -12.71 15.23 -10.69
C GLY A 47 -11.85 13.97 -10.53
N GLU A 48 -11.11 13.83 -9.41
CA GLU A 48 -10.23 12.72 -9.11
C GLU A 48 -10.81 11.74 -8.08
N SER A 49 -10.15 10.60 -7.94
CA SER A 49 -10.44 9.65 -6.87
C SER A 49 -9.90 10.17 -5.54
N ILE A 50 -10.63 9.97 -4.46
CA ILE A 50 -10.09 10.16 -3.11
C ILE A 50 -9.04 9.08 -2.82
N GLY A 51 -8.07 9.42 -1.95
CA GLY A 51 -6.98 8.50 -1.58
C GLY A 51 -5.79 8.53 -2.54
N ASN A 52 -5.72 9.51 -3.44
CA ASN A 52 -4.56 9.72 -4.30
C ASN A 52 -3.35 10.17 -3.48
N PHE A 53 -2.24 9.43 -3.62
CA PHE A 53 -0.92 9.86 -3.17
C PHE A 53 -0.39 10.92 -4.11
N TYR A 54 0.16 11.99 -3.56
CA TYR A 54 0.59 13.15 -4.33
C TYR A 54 2.00 13.57 -3.95
N GLY A 55 2.96 13.31 -4.83
CA GLY A 55 4.37 13.52 -4.57
C GLY A 55 5.18 13.64 -5.85
N PHE A 56 6.50 13.70 -5.72
CA PHE A 56 7.40 13.73 -6.87
C PHE A 56 7.46 12.37 -7.55
N LYS A 57 7.47 12.38 -8.87
CA LYS A 57 7.55 11.16 -9.66
C LYS A 57 9.00 10.88 -10.03
N VAL A 58 9.57 9.85 -9.44
CA VAL A 58 10.88 9.30 -9.79
C VAL A 58 10.68 8.19 -10.81
N VAL A 59 11.45 8.20 -11.88
CA VAL A 59 11.34 7.23 -12.98
C VAL A 59 12.57 6.35 -13.11
N ASP A 60 13.75 6.82 -12.64
CA ASP A 60 15.02 6.11 -12.77
C ASP A 60 16.08 6.67 -11.81
N VAL A 61 17.29 6.13 -11.92
CA VAL A 61 18.52 6.67 -11.32
C VAL A 61 19.60 6.86 -12.38
N ASP A 62 20.43 7.88 -12.18
CA ASP A 62 21.60 8.13 -13.03
C ASP A 62 22.78 7.18 -12.69
N SER A 63 23.91 7.33 -13.41
CA SER A 63 25.12 6.51 -13.19
C SER A 63 25.76 6.68 -11.82
N GLU A 64 25.39 7.71 -11.06
CA GLU A 64 25.86 7.98 -9.71
C GLU A 64 24.83 7.58 -8.62
N GLY A 65 23.69 6.97 -9.04
CA GLY A 65 22.62 6.54 -8.14
C GLY A 65 21.74 7.68 -7.64
N ARG A 66 21.66 8.78 -8.34
CA ARG A 66 20.76 9.90 -8.02
C ARG A 66 19.47 9.80 -8.80
N TRP A 67 18.38 10.30 -8.22
CA TRP A 67 17.06 10.27 -8.85
C TRP A 67 17.01 10.97 -10.19
N ILE A 68 16.25 10.42 -11.13
CA ILE A 68 15.76 11.08 -12.34
C ILE A 68 14.26 11.25 -12.15
N TYR A 69 13.83 12.51 -12.16
CA TYR A 69 12.42 12.89 -11.98
C TYR A 69 11.71 13.11 -13.30
N GLU A 70 10.40 12.98 -13.27
CA GLU A 70 9.52 13.50 -14.31
C GLU A 70 8.89 14.80 -13.79
N ASP A 71 9.08 15.90 -14.52
CA ASP A 71 8.50 17.20 -14.19
C ASP A 71 7.02 17.31 -14.63
N ARG A 72 6.40 18.46 -14.38
CA ARG A 72 5.01 18.75 -14.76
C ARG A 72 4.72 18.65 -16.26
N ASN A 73 5.73 18.78 -17.11
CA ASN A 73 5.63 18.69 -18.56
C ASN A 73 5.89 17.28 -19.09
N GLY A 74 6.27 16.35 -18.22
CA GLY A 74 6.66 14.98 -18.58
C GLY A 74 8.12 14.89 -19.04
N GLU A 75 8.94 15.91 -18.80
CA GLU A 75 10.36 15.90 -19.14
C GLU A 75 11.16 15.22 -18.02
N LEU A 76 12.23 14.51 -18.42
CA LEU A 76 13.12 13.85 -17.47
C LEU A 76 14.19 14.82 -17.00
N VAL A 77 14.26 15.06 -15.70
CA VAL A 77 15.16 16.01 -15.07
C VAL A 77 16.05 15.28 -14.06
N ASN A 78 17.35 15.53 -14.13
CA ASN A 78 18.30 14.97 -13.18
C ASN A 78 18.16 15.61 -11.79
N TYR A 79 18.53 14.85 -10.76
CA TYR A 79 18.47 15.26 -9.35
C TYR A 79 18.98 16.68 -9.09
N LYS A 80 20.12 17.05 -9.67
CA LYS A 80 20.76 18.36 -9.43
C LYS A 80 20.03 19.54 -10.07
N ASP A 81 19.30 19.28 -11.12
CA ASP A 81 18.60 20.31 -11.91
C ASP A 81 17.11 20.40 -11.54
N PHE A 82 16.61 19.42 -10.78
CA PHE A 82 15.22 19.37 -10.37
C PHE A 82 14.93 20.36 -9.24
N THR A 83 13.97 21.25 -9.45
CA THR A 83 13.70 22.38 -8.56
C THR A 83 12.83 22.03 -7.34
N HIS A 84 12.22 20.84 -7.30
CA HIS A 84 11.26 20.40 -6.28
C HIS A 84 10.07 21.37 -6.11
N ALA A 85 9.67 22.01 -7.20
CA ALA A 85 8.52 22.91 -7.20
C ALA A 85 7.21 22.12 -6.90
N PRO A 86 6.28 22.66 -6.09
CA PRO A 86 5.02 22.00 -5.78
C PRO A 86 4.21 21.57 -7.01
N GLU A 87 4.38 22.28 -8.12
CA GLU A 87 3.71 22.04 -9.41
C GLU A 87 4.27 20.82 -10.15
N ASP A 88 5.48 20.34 -9.79
CA ASP A 88 6.10 19.15 -10.37
C ASP A 88 5.68 17.85 -9.65
N LYS A 89 4.75 17.96 -8.70
CA LYS A 89 4.16 16.79 -8.05
C LYS A 89 3.06 16.19 -8.92
N HIS A 90 2.99 14.87 -8.87
CA HIS A 90 2.02 14.05 -9.60
C HIS A 90 1.18 13.19 -8.66
N VAL A 91 0.08 12.65 -9.17
CA VAL A 91 -0.57 11.49 -8.55
C VAL A 91 0.35 10.29 -8.77
N ILE A 92 0.97 9.82 -7.70
CA ILE A 92 1.97 8.74 -7.73
C ILE A 92 1.43 7.39 -7.25
N GLY A 93 0.15 7.31 -6.90
CA GLY A 93 -0.53 6.11 -6.48
C GLY A 93 -1.88 6.40 -5.86
N ASN A 94 -2.60 5.35 -5.47
CA ASN A 94 -3.87 5.46 -4.77
C ASN A 94 -4.00 4.35 -3.73
N GLY A 95 -4.33 4.71 -2.49
CA GLY A 95 -4.45 3.79 -1.35
C GLY A 95 -5.79 3.06 -1.26
N LEU A 96 -6.73 3.30 -2.17
CA LEU A 96 -8.05 2.65 -2.13
C LEU A 96 -8.11 1.46 -3.07
N PRO A 97 -8.38 0.24 -2.57
CA PRO A 97 -8.54 -0.92 -3.40
C PRO A 97 -9.65 -0.75 -4.43
N LYS A 98 -9.34 -1.09 -5.69
CA LYS A 98 -10.31 -1.07 -6.81
C LYS A 98 -11.27 -2.24 -6.74
N TRP A 99 -10.84 -3.36 -6.19
CA TRP A 99 -11.71 -4.52 -6.04
C TRP A 99 -11.31 -5.39 -4.85
N TYR A 100 -12.28 -6.14 -4.36
CA TYR A 100 -12.13 -7.11 -3.29
C TYR A 100 -12.65 -8.46 -3.74
N ALA A 101 -12.02 -9.51 -3.26
CA ALA A 101 -12.51 -10.87 -3.45
C ALA A 101 -12.48 -11.63 -2.13
N GLY A 102 -13.46 -12.50 -1.96
CA GLY A 102 -13.53 -13.41 -0.83
C GLY A 102 -13.90 -14.81 -1.29
N TRP A 103 -13.37 -15.81 -0.59
CA TRP A 103 -13.69 -17.19 -0.84
C TRP A 103 -13.79 -17.96 0.47
N ASN A 104 -14.92 -18.64 0.63
CA ASN A 104 -15.16 -19.51 1.76
C ASN A 104 -15.51 -20.90 1.25
N ASN A 105 -14.79 -21.90 1.73
CA ASN A 105 -15.04 -23.27 1.39
C ASN A 105 -15.19 -24.12 2.64
N THR A 106 -16.28 -24.89 2.68
CA THR A 106 -16.52 -25.89 3.72
C THR A 106 -16.60 -27.25 3.05
N LEU A 107 -15.67 -28.11 3.37
CA LEU A 107 -15.62 -29.51 2.94
C LEU A 107 -16.01 -30.42 4.09
N ARG A 108 -16.80 -31.44 3.80
CA ARG A 108 -17.15 -32.49 4.77
C ARG A 108 -16.91 -33.85 4.13
N TYR A 109 -16.16 -34.67 4.84
CA TYR A 109 -15.93 -36.05 4.44
C TYR A 109 -16.02 -36.96 5.64
N LYS A 110 -17.04 -37.83 5.67
CA LYS A 110 -17.38 -38.67 6.83
C LYS A 110 -17.51 -37.80 8.09
N ASN A 111 -16.64 -37.99 9.04
CA ASN A 111 -16.62 -37.30 10.33
C ASN A 111 -15.71 -36.06 10.35
N PHE A 112 -14.98 -35.80 9.24
CA PHE A 112 -14.13 -34.63 9.10
C PHE A 112 -14.89 -33.46 8.50
N ASP A 113 -14.60 -32.28 9.01
CA ASP A 113 -14.99 -31.02 8.39
C ASP A 113 -13.77 -30.10 8.30
N LEU A 114 -13.60 -29.48 7.14
CA LEU A 114 -12.59 -28.48 6.85
C LEU A 114 -13.28 -27.19 6.41
N ASN A 115 -12.96 -26.09 7.08
CA ASN A 115 -13.37 -24.75 6.65
C ASN A 115 -12.14 -23.93 6.31
N VAL A 116 -12.14 -23.28 5.16
CA VAL A 116 -11.10 -22.35 4.71
C VAL A 116 -11.77 -21.05 4.29
N THR A 117 -11.35 -19.96 4.88
CA THR A 117 -11.84 -18.61 4.56
C THR A 117 -10.66 -17.76 4.11
N MET A 118 -10.81 -17.16 2.92
CA MET A 118 -9.81 -16.32 2.29
C MET A 118 -10.42 -14.99 1.89
N ARG A 119 -9.58 -13.95 1.86
CA ARG A 119 -9.92 -12.65 1.28
C ARG A 119 -8.73 -11.97 0.64
N GLY A 120 -9.02 -11.08 -0.29
CA GLY A 120 -8.02 -10.24 -0.93
C GLY A 120 -8.55 -8.86 -1.25
N ALA A 121 -7.63 -7.92 -1.38
CA ALA A 121 -7.88 -6.57 -1.87
C ALA A 121 -6.82 -6.24 -2.91
N PHE A 122 -7.20 -5.54 -3.97
CA PHE A 122 -6.38 -5.42 -5.17
C PHE A 122 -6.55 -4.08 -5.86
N GLY A 123 -5.51 -3.69 -6.62
CA GLY A 123 -5.47 -2.48 -7.42
C GLY A 123 -5.30 -1.24 -6.57
N PHE A 124 -4.49 -1.31 -5.52
CA PHE A 124 -4.14 -0.18 -4.66
C PHE A 124 -2.65 -0.20 -4.32
N GLN A 125 -2.16 0.92 -3.83
CA GLN A 125 -0.78 1.08 -3.39
C GLN A 125 -0.72 1.44 -1.90
N ILE A 126 0.46 1.31 -1.33
CA ILE A 126 0.80 1.73 0.03
C ILE A 126 2.06 2.58 0.02
N ILE A 127 2.15 3.53 0.95
CA ILE A 127 3.37 4.29 1.18
C ILE A 127 4.24 3.51 2.17
N ASN A 128 5.45 3.12 1.75
CA ASN A 128 6.40 2.45 2.62
C ASN A 128 7.30 3.49 3.33
N GLY A 129 6.78 4.09 4.40
CA GLY A 129 7.51 5.05 5.21
C GLY A 129 8.75 4.46 5.89
N GLY A 130 8.74 3.15 6.18
CA GLY A 130 9.90 2.44 6.72
C GLY A 130 11.07 2.45 5.75
N ARG A 131 10.84 2.09 4.48
CA ARG A 131 11.87 2.17 3.44
C ARG A 131 12.34 3.61 3.23
N MET A 132 11.42 4.56 3.12
CA MET A 132 11.73 5.97 2.90
C MET A 132 12.70 6.52 3.97
N ASN A 133 12.53 6.12 5.24
CA ASN A 133 13.38 6.57 6.33
C ASN A 133 14.69 5.75 6.46
N TYR A 134 14.65 4.43 6.29
CA TYR A 134 15.75 3.56 6.66
C TYR A 134 16.54 2.97 5.49
N GLU A 135 16.12 3.21 4.25
CA GLU A 135 16.90 2.89 3.02
C GLU A 135 17.74 4.05 2.51
N ASN A 136 17.66 5.23 3.10
CA ASN A 136 18.49 6.36 2.68
C ASN A 136 19.85 6.37 3.41
N VAL A 137 20.93 6.46 2.65
CA VAL A 137 22.31 6.44 3.17
C VAL A 137 22.61 7.68 4.02
N LYS A 138 21.98 8.81 3.73
CA LYS A 138 22.25 10.09 4.39
C LYS A 138 21.73 10.15 5.82
N ASN A 139 20.60 9.54 6.10
CA ASN A 139 19.99 9.50 7.44
C ASN A 139 20.76 8.66 8.47
N SER A 140 21.76 7.95 8.07
CA SER A 140 22.34 6.84 8.81
C SER A 140 23.35 7.20 9.89
N ARG A 141 23.57 8.45 10.16
CA ARG A 141 24.60 8.83 11.13
C ARG A 141 24.25 8.46 12.57
N PHE A 142 22.94 8.30 12.84
CA PHE A 142 22.40 8.06 14.18
C PHE A 142 21.36 6.94 14.26
N GLU A 143 21.01 6.31 13.13
CA GLU A 143 19.94 5.32 13.05
C GLU A 143 20.39 4.03 12.37
N ASN A 144 19.74 2.92 12.71
CA ASN A 144 19.92 1.66 12.00
C ASN A 144 19.31 1.77 10.61
N ARG A 145 19.93 1.10 9.64
CA ARG A 145 19.45 1.03 8.25
C ARG A 145 18.87 -0.33 7.94
N LEU A 146 17.98 -0.36 6.97
CA LEU A 146 17.59 -1.61 6.33
C LEU A 146 18.74 -2.16 5.50
N LYS A 147 18.85 -3.47 5.39
CA LYS A 147 19.87 -4.11 4.52
C LYS A 147 19.71 -3.73 3.06
N SER A 148 18.45 -3.48 2.65
CA SER A 148 18.06 -3.05 1.31
C SER A 148 18.64 -1.70 0.87
N VAL A 149 19.26 -0.93 1.76
CA VAL A 149 20.04 0.26 1.37
C VAL A 149 21.19 -0.07 0.39
N ASN A 150 21.63 -1.32 0.37
CA ASN A 150 22.67 -1.80 -0.55
C ASN A 150 22.11 -2.42 -1.83
N ASP A 151 20.78 -2.50 -1.97
CA ASP A 151 20.15 -3.06 -3.15
C ASP A 151 20.19 -2.06 -4.30
N LEU A 152 20.15 -2.61 -5.53
CA LEU A 152 20.13 -1.80 -6.73
C LEU A 152 18.75 -1.18 -6.94
N VAL A 153 18.68 0.14 -6.97
CA VAL A 153 17.48 0.89 -7.33
C VAL A 153 17.24 0.72 -8.82
N PHE A 154 16.02 0.36 -9.19
CA PHE A 154 15.63 -0.02 -10.56
C PHE A 154 16.56 -1.06 -11.22
N GLY A 155 17.28 -1.87 -10.39
CA GLY A 155 18.22 -2.86 -10.87
C GLY A 155 19.52 -2.30 -11.47
N LYS A 156 19.84 -1.03 -11.24
CA LYS A 156 20.96 -0.32 -11.87
C LYS A 156 22.07 0.06 -10.89
N HIS A 157 21.79 0.94 -9.95
CA HIS A 157 22.76 1.49 -9.00
C HIS A 157 22.19 1.55 -7.59
N THR A 158 23.03 1.49 -6.58
CA THR A 158 22.62 1.83 -5.21
C THR A 158 22.31 3.32 -5.11
N LEU A 159 21.41 3.69 -4.19
CA LEU A 159 21.08 5.10 -3.99
C LEU A 159 22.32 5.88 -3.52
N SER A 160 22.56 7.03 -4.15
CA SER A 160 23.67 7.91 -3.81
C SER A 160 23.51 8.52 -2.41
N PRO A 161 24.61 8.66 -1.63
CA PRO A 161 24.56 9.39 -0.37
C PRO A 161 24.34 10.91 -0.52
N GLU A 162 24.35 11.43 -1.73
CA GLU A 162 23.99 12.83 -2.02
C GLU A 162 22.47 13.04 -2.01
N VAL A 163 21.69 11.98 -2.25
CA VAL A 163 20.22 12.06 -2.33
C VAL A 163 19.62 12.29 -0.95
N GLU A 164 18.88 13.39 -0.84
CA GLU A 164 18.12 13.68 0.39
C GLU A 164 16.92 12.73 0.50
N PRO A 165 16.57 12.31 1.73
CA PRO A 165 15.29 11.64 1.95
C PRO A 165 14.14 12.56 1.56
N GLU A 166 13.19 12.00 0.80
CA GLU A 166 11.99 12.73 0.39
C GLU A 166 10.85 11.76 0.06
N PHE A 167 9.63 12.26 0.08
CA PHE A 167 8.47 11.52 -0.36
C PHE A 167 8.33 11.54 -1.88
N ASN A 168 8.52 10.39 -2.51
CA ASN A 168 8.43 10.22 -3.95
C ASN A 168 7.83 8.85 -4.35
N SER A 169 7.62 8.64 -5.64
CA SER A 169 6.97 7.43 -6.17
C SER A 169 7.72 6.12 -5.93
N TYR A 170 9.03 6.15 -5.69
CA TYR A 170 9.81 4.95 -5.42
C TYR A 170 9.40 4.23 -4.12
N TYR A 171 8.88 4.98 -3.16
CA TYR A 171 8.40 4.45 -1.88
C TYR A 171 6.91 4.15 -1.86
N VAL A 172 6.26 4.25 -3.01
CA VAL A 172 4.87 3.82 -3.21
C VAL A 172 4.88 2.43 -3.84
N GLU A 173 4.42 1.46 -3.07
CA GLU A 173 4.49 0.05 -3.41
C GLU A 173 3.11 -0.53 -3.70
N ASP A 174 3.09 -1.66 -4.42
CA ASP A 174 1.88 -2.43 -4.62
C ASP A 174 1.36 -2.95 -3.28
N GLY A 175 0.09 -2.69 -3.01
CA GLY A 175 -0.59 -3.11 -1.78
C GLY A 175 -1.44 -4.37 -1.96
N ASP A 176 -1.50 -4.94 -3.15
CA ASP A 176 -2.33 -6.09 -3.47
C ASP A 176 -2.02 -7.29 -2.56
N TYR A 177 -3.06 -7.91 -2.05
CA TYR A 177 -2.87 -9.12 -1.25
C TYR A 177 -4.01 -10.12 -1.41
N TRP A 178 -3.66 -11.37 -1.19
CA TRP A 178 -4.57 -12.48 -0.98
C TRP A 178 -4.12 -13.24 0.27
N LYS A 179 -4.99 -13.40 1.25
CA LYS A 179 -4.63 -14.05 2.51
C LYS A 179 -5.67 -15.08 2.95
N ILE A 180 -5.22 -16.02 3.75
CA ILE A 180 -6.07 -16.98 4.44
C ILE A 180 -6.37 -16.45 5.84
N ASP A 181 -7.63 -16.09 6.08
CA ASP A 181 -8.06 -15.59 7.39
C ASP A 181 -8.21 -16.70 8.42
N ASN A 182 -8.69 -17.86 7.96
CA ASN A 182 -8.93 -18.99 8.85
C ASN A 182 -8.85 -20.32 8.10
N ILE A 183 -8.20 -21.29 8.73
CA ILE A 183 -8.30 -22.72 8.39
C ILE A 183 -8.73 -23.45 9.65
N THR A 184 -9.86 -24.14 9.60
CA THR A 184 -10.34 -24.96 10.71
C THR A 184 -10.55 -26.38 10.23
N LEU A 185 -9.89 -27.33 10.89
CA LEU A 185 -10.11 -28.77 10.69
C LEU A 185 -10.79 -29.34 11.93
N GLY A 186 -11.94 -29.94 11.74
CA GLY A 186 -12.72 -30.58 12.79
C GLY A 186 -12.90 -32.08 12.56
N TYR A 187 -13.06 -32.82 13.65
CA TYR A 187 -13.49 -34.21 13.62
C TYR A 187 -14.63 -34.40 14.62
N SER A 188 -15.72 -34.97 14.13
CA SER A 188 -16.93 -35.24 14.91
C SER A 188 -16.99 -36.73 15.29
N PHE A 189 -16.87 -37.00 16.56
CA PHE A 189 -17.16 -38.33 17.12
C PHE A 189 -18.68 -38.48 17.23
N GLY A 190 -19.18 -39.65 16.98
CA GLY A 190 -20.56 -39.96 17.34
C GLY A 190 -20.76 -40.02 18.86
N GLN A 191 -21.58 -40.94 19.30
CA GLN A 191 -21.76 -41.20 20.75
C GLN A 191 -20.44 -41.70 21.36
N VAL A 192 -19.97 -41.01 22.41
CA VAL A 192 -18.78 -41.40 23.17
C VAL A 192 -19.22 -41.84 24.55
N GLY A 193 -19.20 -43.16 24.75
CA GLY A 193 -19.67 -43.76 25.99
C GLY A 193 -21.19 -43.58 26.21
N LYS A 194 -21.64 -43.67 27.46
CA LYS A 194 -23.07 -43.65 27.83
C LYS A 194 -23.65 -42.24 27.99
N TYR A 195 -22.79 -41.24 28.20
CA TYR A 195 -23.23 -39.91 28.63
C TYR A 195 -23.01 -38.81 27.60
N ILE A 196 -22.10 -39.01 26.63
CA ILE A 196 -21.77 -37.99 25.62
C ILE A 196 -22.42 -38.38 24.30
N LYS A 197 -23.48 -37.66 23.90
CA LYS A 197 -24.23 -37.94 22.69
C LYS A 197 -23.45 -37.56 21.41
N SER A 198 -22.62 -36.52 21.48
CA SER A 198 -21.72 -36.11 20.39
C SER A 198 -20.54 -35.35 20.96
N LEU A 199 -19.39 -35.50 20.37
CA LEU A 199 -18.17 -34.77 20.68
C LEU A 199 -17.52 -34.32 19.38
N ARG A 200 -17.15 -33.06 19.29
CA ARG A 200 -16.36 -32.55 18.16
C ARG A 200 -15.07 -31.93 18.70
N ILE A 201 -13.95 -32.35 18.15
CA ILE A 201 -12.63 -31.75 18.39
C ILE A 201 -12.23 -31.01 17.12
N TYR A 202 -11.68 -29.83 17.28
CA TYR A 202 -11.20 -29.05 16.15
C TYR A 202 -9.93 -28.26 16.50
N GLY A 203 -9.14 -27.97 15.44
CA GLY A 203 -8.02 -27.04 15.51
C GLY A 203 -8.20 -25.96 14.46
N SER A 204 -7.81 -24.72 14.80
CA SER A 204 -7.88 -23.58 13.90
C SER A 204 -6.54 -22.86 13.83
N VAL A 205 -6.21 -22.42 12.63
CA VAL A 205 -5.11 -21.48 12.36
C VAL A 205 -5.73 -20.19 11.84
N LEU A 206 -5.42 -19.09 12.49
CA LEU A 206 -5.89 -17.75 12.12
C LEU A 206 -4.73 -16.95 11.51
N ASN A 207 -5.01 -16.17 10.45
CA ASN A 207 -4.03 -15.36 9.75
C ASN A 207 -2.84 -16.22 9.23
N ALA A 208 -3.15 -17.27 8.50
CA ALA A 208 -2.19 -18.22 7.94
C ALA A 208 -1.53 -17.70 6.65
#